data_ebbaef35cfcd1147257ac7cd585aceed
#
_entry.id   ebbaef35cfcd1147257ac7cd585aceed
#
_cell.length_a   1.000
_cell.length_b   1.000
_cell.length_c   1.000
_cell.angle_alpha   90.00
_cell.angle_beta   90.00
_cell.angle_gamma   90.00
#
_symmetry.space_group_name_H-M   'P 1'
#
loop_
_entity.id
_entity.type
_entity.pdbx_description
1 polymer ?
#
loop_
_entity_poly.entity_id
_entity_poly.type
_entity_poly.pdbx_seq_one_letter_code
_entity_poly.pdbx_strand_id
1 'polypeptide(L)'
;MSISGYSWLKFGLFTVGLGQSFVFVLVPPLARDLGLTEIQTSSIFAISALAWATTSAFWGRASDQYGRRNIAILGLLGYSVSLIALITPLFLAERNLLNITLLFPALILGRLINGLIGSATRPASFAYVADVTSKENRTVKFARLESSFLLGTVAGPLLGGFLFLITKETPFYVFSFFALVAALGIYKNLEPSNMTAEIKKNVKKISWHSPSIWPFLLFAAIMSLCQASLLQS
;
A
#
# COMPACT_ATOMS: atom_id res chain seq x y z
N MET A 1 -10.30 -3.32 21.86
CA MET A 1 -10.39 -2.61 20.55
C MET A 1 -11.82 -2.21 20.31
N SER A 2 -12.08 -0.92 20.10
CA SER A 2 -13.41 -0.45 19.70
C SER A 2 -13.78 -1.04 18.32
N ILE A 3 -15.06 -1.38 18.12
CA ILE A 3 -15.58 -1.85 16.83
C ILE A 3 -15.29 -0.80 15.74
N SER A 4 -15.37 0.47 16.09
CA SER A 4 -15.09 1.61 15.25
C SER A 4 -13.62 1.63 14.76
N GLY A 5 -12.64 1.48 15.66
CA GLY A 5 -11.22 1.51 15.28
C GLY A 5 -10.81 0.40 14.29
N TYR A 6 -11.36 -0.80 14.47
CA TYR A 6 -11.11 -1.90 13.55
C TYR A 6 -11.73 -1.66 12.15
N SER A 7 -12.89 -1.02 12.10
CA SER A 7 -13.53 -0.68 10.83
C SER A 7 -12.71 0.34 10.04
N TRP A 8 -12.05 1.28 10.72
CA TRP A 8 -11.16 2.24 10.07
C TRP A 8 -9.88 1.60 9.52
N LEU A 9 -9.31 0.59 10.19
CA LEU A 9 -8.20 -0.18 9.64
C LEU A 9 -8.61 -0.94 8.36
N LYS A 10 -9.80 -1.56 8.37
CA LYS A 10 -10.35 -2.22 7.18
C LYS A 10 -10.55 -1.24 6.03
N PHE A 11 -11.14 -0.07 6.33
CA PHE A 11 -11.34 0.98 5.33
C PHE A 11 -10.02 1.51 4.77
N GLY A 12 -8.99 1.69 5.61
CA GLY A 12 -7.65 2.06 5.15
C GLY A 12 -7.05 1.04 4.19
N LEU A 13 -7.12 -0.26 4.52
CA LEU A 13 -6.62 -1.31 3.64
C LEU A 13 -7.45 -1.45 2.36
N PHE A 14 -8.76 -1.31 2.44
CA PHE A 14 -9.64 -1.24 1.27
C PHE A 14 -9.24 -0.11 0.33
N THR A 15 -8.99 1.08 0.86
CA THR A 15 -8.56 2.25 0.08
C THR A 15 -7.20 2.02 -0.58
N VAL A 16 -6.25 1.41 0.13
CA VAL A 16 -4.95 1.06 -0.47
C VAL A 16 -5.14 0.05 -1.61
N GLY A 17 -6.00 -0.95 -1.43
CA GLY A 17 -6.35 -1.91 -2.48
C GLY A 17 -6.96 -1.24 -3.71
N LEU A 18 -7.93 -0.34 -3.49
CA LEU A 18 -8.59 0.43 -4.56
C LEU A 18 -7.59 1.12 -5.48
N GLY A 19 -6.80 2.01 -4.92
CA GLY A 19 -5.92 2.81 -5.74
C GLY A 19 -4.71 2.05 -6.25
N GLN A 20 -4.23 1.02 -5.53
CA GLN A 20 -3.13 0.21 -6.02
C GLN A 20 -3.51 -0.54 -7.31
N SER A 21 -4.64 -1.24 -7.33
CA SER A 21 -5.12 -1.95 -8.52
C SER A 21 -5.49 -1.01 -9.65
N PHE A 22 -6.16 0.10 -9.35
CA PHE A 22 -6.48 1.14 -10.31
C PHE A 22 -5.22 1.69 -11.01
N VAL A 23 -4.18 2.03 -10.23
CA VAL A 23 -2.92 2.55 -10.76
C VAL A 23 -2.23 1.52 -11.66
N PHE A 24 -2.27 0.23 -11.32
CA PHE A 24 -1.71 -0.84 -12.17
C PHE A 24 -2.42 -0.97 -13.52
N VAL A 25 -3.71 -0.71 -13.57
CA VAL A 25 -4.50 -0.82 -14.81
C VAL A 25 -4.37 0.43 -15.66
N LEU A 26 -4.39 1.61 -15.06
CA LEU A 26 -4.57 2.86 -15.80
C LEU A 26 -3.27 3.59 -16.13
N VAL A 27 -2.28 3.57 -15.25
CA VAL A 27 -1.05 4.34 -15.47
C VAL A 27 -0.22 3.81 -16.66
N PRO A 28 -0.11 2.49 -16.90
CA PRO A 28 0.64 2.00 -18.05
C PRO A 28 0.16 2.52 -19.41
N PRO A 29 -1.15 2.44 -19.77
CA PRO A 29 -1.60 3.01 -21.02
C PRO A 29 -1.39 4.53 -21.10
N LEU A 30 -1.70 5.29 -20.04
CA LEU A 30 -1.49 6.75 -20.02
C LEU A 30 -0.01 7.13 -20.23
N ALA A 31 0.92 6.41 -19.60
CA ALA A 31 2.34 6.65 -19.75
C ALA A 31 2.83 6.36 -21.18
N ARG A 32 2.30 5.30 -21.82
CA ARG A 32 2.60 4.96 -23.21
C ARG A 32 2.03 5.98 -24.20
N ASP A 33 0.82 6.45 -23.99
CA ASP A 33 0.19 7.51 -24.82
C ASP A 33 1.01 8.80 -24.79
N LEU A 34 1.75 9.04 -23.69
CA LEU A 34 2.69 10.15 -23.54
C LEU A 34 4.10 9.85 -24.04
N GLY A 35 4.32 8.69 -24.67
CA GLY A 35 5.58 8.33 -25.32
C GLY A 35 6.59 7.56 -24.47
N LEU A 36 6.25 7.08 -23.27
CA LEU A 36 7.10 6.17 -22.52
C LEU A 36 7.11 4.77 -23.14
N THR A 37 8.28 4.15 -23.16
CA THR A 37 8.43 2.76 -23.60
C THR A 37 7.83 1.79 -22.58
N GLU A 38 7.54 0.55 -23.01
CA GLU A 38 7.06 -0.51 -22.11
C GLU A 38 8.08 -0.83 -21.00
N ILE A 39 9.38 -0.79 -21.32
CA ILE A 39 10.44 -1.01 -20.34
C ILE A 39 10.43 0.09 -19.27
N GLN A 40 10.30 1.35 -19.68
CA GLN A 40 10.21 2.47 -18.74
C GLN A 40 8.97 2.33 -17.84
N THR A 41 7.84 2.06 -18.43
CA THR A 41 6.57 1.91 -17.69
C THR A 41 6.64 0.75 -16.68
N SER A 42 7.12 -0.42 -17.11
CA SER A 42 7.30 -1.57 -16.23
C SER A 42 8.32 -1.31 -15.12
N SER A 43 9.39 -0.57 -15.41
CA SER A 43 10.44 -0.20 -14.45
C SER A 43 9.88 0.66 -13.30
N ILE A 44 8.92 1.56 -13.57
CA ILE A 44 8.27 2.39 -12.55
C ILE A 44 7.62 1.50 -11.47
N PHE A 45 6.94 0.43 -11.90
CA PHE A 45 6.28 -0.50 -10.97
C PHE A 45 7.27 -1.44 -10.31
N ALA A 46 8.25 -1.96 -11.04
CA ALA A 46 9.27 -2.87 -10.51
C ALA A 46 10.10 -2.20 -9.39
N ILE A 47 10.55 -0.97 -9.60
CA ILE A 47 11.31 -0.19 -8.60
C ILE A 47 10.45 0.05 -7.34
N SER A 48 9.18 0.40 -7.52
CA SER A 48 8.25 0.59 -6.40
C SER A 48 7.99 -0.72 -5.64
N ALA A 49 7.85 -1.84 -6.33
CA ALA A 49 7.66 -3.15 -5.72
C ALA A 49 8.89 -3.59 -4.92
N LEU A 50 10.10 -3.35 -5.45
CA LEU A 50 11.34 -3.61 -4.76
C LEU A 50 11.47 -2.74 -3.49
N ALA A 51 11.17 -1.46 -3.58
CA ALA A 51 11.12 -0.56 -2.42
C ALA A 51 10.11 -1.05 -1.37
N TRP A 52 8.90 -1.45 -1.79
CA TRP A 52 7.89 -2.04 -0.91
C TRP A 52 8.39 -3.29 -0.19
N ALA A 53 8.98 -4.23 -0.92
CA ALA A 53 9.48 -5.48 -0.36
C ALA A 53 10.58 -5.25 0.69
N THR A 54 11.51 -4.34 0.40
CA THR A 54 12.65 -4.04 1.29
C THR A 54 12.24 -3.26 2.53
N THR A 55 11.27 -2.34 2.41
CA THR A 55 10.86 -1.46 3.52
C THR A 55 9.75 -2.04 4.40
N SER A 56 8.96 -3.01 3.93
CA SER A 56 7.86 -3.60 4.72
C SER A 56 8.33 -4.18 6.05
N ALA A 57 9.46 -4.91 6.07
CA ALA A 57 10.04 -5.45 7.30
C ALA A 57 10.60 -4.36 8.23
N PHE A 58 11.14 -3.28 7.67
CA PHE A 58 11.56 -2.11 8.44
C PHE A 58 10.37 -1.46 9.14
N TRP A 59 9.25 -1.23 8.43
CA TRP A 59 8.05 -0.62 8.99
C TRP A 59 7.37 -1.49 10.04
N GLY A 60 7.43 -2.82 9.89
CA GLY A 60 6.99 -3.74 10.94
C GLY A 60 7.71 -3.46 12.26
N ARG A 61 9.04 -3.39 12.23
CA ARG A 61 9.87 -3.08 13.41
C ARG A 61 9.72 -1.63 13.90
N ALA A 62 9.67 -0.67 12.97
CA ALA A 62 9.45 0.73 13.32
C ALA A 62 8.11 0.92 14.04
N SER A 63 7.08 0.17 13.64
CA SER A 63 5.77 0.23 14.30
C SER A 63 5.79 -0.30 15.74
N ASP A 64 6.74 -1.18 16.10
CA ASP A 64 6.98 -1.60 17.50
C ASP A 64 7.54 -0.46 18.37
N GLN A 65 8.30 0.44 17.76
CA GLN A 65 9.00 1.52 18.48
C GLN A 65 8.17 2.81 18.51
N TYR A 66 7.62 3.21 17.37
CA TYR A 66 6.91 4.48 17.19
C TYR A 66 5.39 4.36 17.34
N GLY A 67 4.89 3.14 17.59
CA GLY A 67 3.47 2.84 17.77
C GLY A 67 2.77 2.43 16.47
N ARG A 68 2.00 1.34 16.56
CA ARG A 68 1.27 0.73 15.43
C ARG A 68 0.36 1.73 14.72
N ARG A 69 -0.40 2.51 15.52
CA ARG A 69 -1.32 3.52 15.00
C ARG A 69 -0.62 4.57 14.16
N ASN A 70 0.46 5.13 14.68
CA ASN A 70 1.17 6.24 14.03
C ASN A 70 1.81 5.79 12.71
N ILE A 71 2.38 4.60 12.68
CA ILE A 71 2.99 4.05 11.46
C ILE A 71 1.92 3.68 10.42
N ALA A 72 0.75 3.18 10.83
CA ALA A 72 -0.35 2.93 9.90
C ALA A 72 -0.86 4.24 9.27
N ILE A 73 -0.98 5.32 10.07
CA ILE A 73 -1.34 6.66 9.59
C ILE A 73 -0.28 7.20 8.63
N LEU A 74 1.01 7.12 8.99
CA LEU A 74 2.11 7.56 8.13
C LEU A 74 2.06 6.86 6.76
N GLY A 75 1.79 5.56 6.76
CA GLY A 75 1.65 4.80 5.51
C GLY A 75 0.50 5.29 4.64
N LEU A 76 -0.68 5.58 5.22
CA LEU A 76 -1.82 6.13 4.49
C LEU A 76 -1.54 7.54 3.94
N LEU A 77 -0.84 8.37 4.71
CA LEU A 77 -0.42 9.70 4.25
C LEU A 77 0.57 9.58 3.09
N GLY A 78 1.58 8.72 3.22
CA GLY A 78 2.54 8.46 2.14
C GLY A 78 1.87 7.90 0.89
N TYR A 79 0.88 7.03 1.06
CA TYR A 79 0.07 6.52 -0.04
C TYR A 79 -0.74 7.63 -0.73
N SER A 80 -1.41 8.50 0.04
CA SER A 80 -2.16 9.64 -0.48
C SER A 80 -1.27 10.60 -1.28
N VAL A 81 -0.10 10.97 -0.72
CA VAL A 81 0.89 11.82 -1.40
C VAL A 81 1.40 11.17 -2.68
N SER A 82 1.63 9.85 -2.66
CA SER A 82 2.09 9.10 -3.83
C SER A 82 1.08 9.15 -4.99
N LEU A 83 -0.22 9.06 -4.73
CA LEU A 83 -1.25 9.17 -5.78
C LEU A 83 -1.23 10.55 -6.44
N ILE A 84 -1.09 11.61 -5.66
CA ILE A 84 -1.00 12.98 -6.17
C ILE A 84 0.32 13.18 -6.92
N ALA A 85 1.44 12.72 -6.36
CA ALA A 85 2.76 12.79 -7.00
C ALA A 85 2.84 11.99 -8.31
N LEU A 86 1.97 10.98 -8.49
CA LEU A 86 1.91 10.19 -9.70
C LEU A 86 1.08 10.87 -10.80
N ILE A 87 -0.09 11.43 -10.45
CA ILE A 87 -0.96 12.06 -11.44
C ILE A 87 -0.44 13.44 -11.89
N THR A 88 0.23 14.18 -11.02
CA THR A 88 0.70 15.53 -11.33
C THR A 88 1.62 15.58 -12.56
N PRO A 89 2.70 14.77 -12.67
CA PRO A 89 3.54 14.79 -13.87
C PRO A 89 2.82 14.29 -15.13
N LEU A 90 1.88 13.34 -15.02
CA LEU A 90 1.06 12.90 -16.15
C LEU A 90 0.20 14.07 -16.69
N PHE A 91 -0.46 14.77 -15.79
CA PHE A 91 -1.28 15.94 -16.11
C PHE A 91 -0.48 17.10 -16.75
N LEU A 92 0.71 17.39 -16.21
CA LEU A 92 1.59 18.43 -16.74
C LEU A 92 2.15 18.05 -18.11
N ALA A 93 2.51 16.77 -18.32
CA ALA A 93 3.01 16.30 -19.60
C ALA A 93 1.93 16.32 -20.69
N GLU A 94 0.71 15.94 -20.37
CA GLU A 94 -0.44 15.99 -21.30
C GLU A 94 -0.73 17.41 -21.80
N ARG A 95 -0.45 18.42 -20.96
CA ARG A 95 -0.59 19.85 -21.31
C ARG A 95 0.68 20.48 -21.90
N ASN A 96 1.69 19.69 -22.22
CA ASN A 96 2.99 20.17 -22.71
C ASN A 96 3.72 21.12 -21.73
N LEU A 97 3.37 21.07 -20.43
CA LEU A 97 4.02 21.85 -19.38
C LEU A 97 5.23 21.12 -18.74
N LEU A 98 5.36 19.82 -18.99
CA LEU A 98 6.48 19.01 -18.53
C LEU A 98 7.14 18.33 -19.72
N ASN A 99 8.48 18.44 -19.81
CA ASN A 99 9.24 17.73 -20.83
C ASN A 99 9.13 16.22 -20.62
N ILE A 100 8.91 15.47 -21.68
CA ILE A 100 8.79 14.00 -21.68
C ILE A 100 10.01 13.33 -21.01
N THR A 101 11.21 13.91 -21.14
CA THR A 101 12.43 13.41 -20.52
C THR A 101 12.35 13.42 -18.98
N LEU A 102 11.60 14.37 -18.40
CA LEU A 102 11.40 14.48 -16.95
C LEU A 102 10.20 13.66 -16.45
N LEU A 103 9.31 13.23 -17.35
CA LEU A 103 8.13 12.46 -16.98
C LEU A 103 8.50 11.13 -16.32
N PHE A 104 9.41 10.37 -16.92
CA PHE A 104 9.83 9.07 -16.39
C PHE A 104 10.42 9.15 -14.98
N PRO A 105 11.44 9.99 -14.70
CA PRO A 105 11.94 10.12 -13.32
C PRO A 105 10.91 10.66 -12.33
N ALA A 106 10.02 11.55 -12.76
CA ALA A 106 8.95 12.06 -11.89
C ALA A 106 7.95 10.95 -11.48
N LEU A 107 7.58 10.08 -12.42
CA LEU A 107 6.72 8.92 -12.13
C LEU A 107 7.41 7.92 -11.19
N ILE A 108 8.71 7.67 -11.38
CA ILE A 108 9.49 6.84 -10.45
C ILE A 108 9.45 7.42 -9.05
N LEU A 109 9.70 8.73 -8.88
CA LEU A 109 9.68 9.38 -7.57
C LEU A 109 8.30 9.26 -6.91
N GLY A 110 7.21 9.51 -7.65
CA GLY A 110 5.86 9.34 -7.15
C GLY A 110 5.58 7.91 -6.66
N ARG A 111 6.04 6.90 -7.43
CA ARG A 111 5.88 5.49 -7.05
C ARG A 111 6.81 5.04 -5.94
N LEU A 112 8.01 5.62 -5.83
CA LEU A 112 8.93 5.36 -4.72
C LEU A 112 8.34 5.82 -3.38
N ILE A 113 7.62 6.94 -3.33
CA ILE A 113 6.90 7.38 -2.12
C ILE A 113 5.95 6.28 -1.65
N ASN A 114 5.20 5.66 -2.56
CA ASN A 114 4.34 4.51 -2.22
C ASN A 114 5.14 3.31 -1.72
N GLY A 115 6.20 2.92 -2.42
CA GLY A 115 7.05 1.80 -2.04
C GLY A 115 7.72 2.01 -0.70
N LEU A 116 8.28 3.19 -0.45
CA LEU A 116 9.04 3.51 0.76
C LEU A 116 8.15 3.79 1.97
N ILE A 117 7.09 4.59 1.82
CA ILE A 117 6.26 5.07 2.93
C ILE A 117 4.90 4.38 2.93
N GLY A 118 4.21 4.28 1.80
CA GLY A 118 2.89 3.62 1.69
C GLY A 118 2.90 2.17 2.15
N SER A 119 4.04 1.48 1.98
CA SER A 119 4.27 0.11 2.47
C SER A 119 4.11 -0.06 3.99
N ALA A 120 4.14 1.02 4.77
CA ALA A 120 4.01 1.00 6.23
C ALA A 120 2.59 0.62 6.70
N THR A 121 1.55 0.95 5.94
CA THR A 121 0.15 0.77 6.36
C THR A 121 -0.17 -0.67 6.71
N ARG A 122 0.20 -1.60 5.84
CA ARG A 122 -0.20 -3.01 5.96
C ARG A 122 0.46 -3.70 7.16
N PRO A 123 1.79 -3.75 7.30
CA PRO A 123 2.44 -4.41 8.44
C PRO A 123 2.02 -3.79 9.79
N ALA A 124 1.87 -2.47 9.87
CA ALA A 124 1.43 -1.80 11.08
C ALA A 124 -0.01 -2.15 11.46
N SER A 125 -0.93 -2.25 10.49
CA SER A 125 -2.33 -2.63 10.71
C SER A 125 -2.46 -4.06 11.19
N PHE A 126 -1.75 -5.01 10.58
CA PHE A 126 -1.74 -6.41 11.01
C PHE A 126 -1.12 -6.57 12.39
N ALA A 127 -0.01 -5.88 12.66
CA ALA A 127 0.63 -5.90 13.94
C ALA A 127 -0.27 -5.31 15.04
N TYR A 128 -0.99 -4.21 14.77
CA TYR A 128 -1.96 -3.66 15.72
C TYR A 128 -3.04 -4.70 16.09
N VAL A 129 -3.62 -5.34 15.09
CA VAL A 129 -4.64 -6.38 15.33
C VAL A 129 -4.06 -7.57 16.08
N ALA A 130 -2.81 -7.95 15.82
CA ALA A 130 -2.13 -9.00 16.57
C ALA A 130 -2.00 -8.66 18.06
N ASP A 131 -1.68 -7.39 18.38
CA ASP A 131 -1.47 -6.94 19.75
C ASP A 131 -2.77 -6.90 20.57
N VAL A 132 -3.90 -6.53 19.94
CA VAL A 132 -5.18 -6.29 20.65
C VAL A 132 -6.19 -7.43 20.53
N THR A 133 -5.81 -8.55 19.91
CA THR A 133 -6.72 -9.68 19.65
C THR A 133 -6.20 -10.96 20.31
N SER A 134 -7.10 -11.71 20.95
CA SER A 134 -6.78 -13.04 21.49
C SER A 134 -6.31 -14.00 20.38
N LYS A 135 -5.47 -14.97 20.74
CA LYS A 135 -4.88 -15.92 19.76
C LYS A 135 -5.95 -16.65 18.93
N GLU A 136 -7.08 -17.00 19.58
CA GLU A 136 -8.18 -17.75 18.96
C GLU A 136 -8.88 -16.96 17.84
N ASN A 137 -9.01 -15.63 18.02
CA ASN A 137 -9.72 -14.76 17.10
C ASN A 137 -8.82 -14.04 16.08
N ARG A 138 -7.50 -14.19 16.22
CA ARG A 138 -6.51 -13.45 15.42
C ARG A 138 -6.60 -13.79 13.95
N THR A 139 -6.69 -15.06 13.61
CA THR A 139 -6.80 -15.55 12.22
C THR A 139 -8.02 -14.98 11.52
N VAL A 140 -9.18 -14.98 12.19
CA VAL A 140 -10.42 -14.44 11.62
C VAL A 140 -10.30 -12.93 11.36
N LYS A 141 -9.69 -12.18 12.29
CA LYS A 141 -9.49 -10.74 12.12
C LYS A 141 -8.48 -10.42 11.02
N PHE A 142 -7.41 -11.20 10.91
CA PHE A 142 -6.46 -11.07 9.80
C PHE A 142 -7.13 -11.34 8.45
N ALA A 143 -7.91 -12.41 8.35
CA ALA A 143 -8.66 -12.74 7.14
C ALA A 143 -9.59 -11.58 6.74
N ARG A 144 -10.28 -10.95 7.69
CA ARG A 144 -11.16 -9.80 7.42
C ARG A 144 -10.39 -8.54 6.98
N LEU A 145 -9.19 -8.29 7.52
CA LEU A 145 -8.33 -7.20 7.03
C LEU A 145 -7.89 -7.47 5.59
N GLU A 146 -7.44 -8.68 5.32
CA GLU A 146 -7.01 -9.09 3.98
C GLU A 146 -8.17 -9.04 2.98
N SER A 147 -9.35 -9.56 3.35
CA SER A 147 -10.55 -9.47 2.52
C SER A 147 -10.91 -8.02 2.18
N SER A 148 -10.72 -7.08 3.11
CA SER A 148 -10.99 -5.65 2.83
C SER A 148 -10.02 -5.11 1.78
N PHE A 149 -8.74 -5.46 1.86
CA PHE A 149 -7.74 -5.10 0.84
C PHE A 149 -8.09 -5.71 -0.53
N LEU A 150 -8.40 -7.02 -0.56
CA LEU A 150 -8.77 -7.72 -1.80
C LEU A 150 -10.05 -7.18 -2.43
N LEU A 151 -11.06 -6.86 -1.63
CA LEU A 151 -12.27 -6.18 -2.12
C LEU A 151 -11.94 -4.83 -2.75
N GLY A 152 -11.04 -4.06 -2.13
CA GLY A 152 -10.52 -2.84 -2.73
C GLY A 152 -9.84 -3.10 -4.06
N THR A 153 -9.00 -4.13 -4.14
CA THR A 153 -8.28 -4.50 -5.37
C THR A 153 -9.26 -4.85 -6.52
N VAL A 154 -10.35 -5.54 -6.23
CA VAL A 154 -11.38 -5.86 -7.23
C VAL A 154 -12.19 -4.62 -7.62
N ALA A 155 -12.55 -3.79 -6.64
CA ALA A 155 -13.37 -2.59 -6.87
C ALA A 155 -12.58 -1.44 -7.51
N GLY A 156 -11.24 -1.43 -7.40
CA GLY A 156 -10.39 -0.33 -7.86
C GLY A 156 -10.52 0.00 -9.34
N PRO A 157 -10.33 -0.94 -10.26
CA PRO A 157 -10.49 -0.69 -11.69
C PRO A 157 -11.92 -0.27 -12.06
N LEU A 158 -12.92 -0.86 -11.40
CA LEU A 158 -14.33 -0.54 -11.66
C LEU A 158 -14.66 0.89 -11.23
N LEU A 159 -14.41 1.23 -9.97
CA LEU A 159 -14.69 2.57 -9.43
C LEU A 159 -13.77 3.62 -10.07
N GLY A 160 -12.50 3.29 -10.24
CA GLY A 160 -11.54 4.16 -10.88
C GLY A 160 -11.89 4.43 -12.33
N GLY A 161 -12.30 3.41 -13.10
CA GLY A 161 -12.77 3.57 -14.47
C GLY A 161 -14.01 4.46 -14.56
N PHE A 162 -14.97 4.27 -13.63
CA PHE A 162 -16.15 5.13 -13.57
C PHE A 162 -15.80 6.60 -13.25
N LEU A 163 -14.92 6.83 -12.29
CA LEU A 163 -14.45 8.18 -11.95
C LEU A 163 -13.62 8.81 -13.08
N PHE A 164 -12.93 7.99 -13.86
CA PHE A 164 -12.15 8.43 -15.01
C PHE A 164 -13.01 9.03 -16.13
N LEU A 165 -14.30 8.66 -16.20
CA LEU A 165 -15.24 9.28 -17.15
C LEU A 165 -15.51 10.76 -16.85
N ILE A 166 -15.24 11.21 -15.61
CA ILE A 166 -15.38 12.62 -15.23
C ILE A 166 -14.14 13.39 -15.68
N THR A 167 -12.98 13.04 -15.16
CA THR A 167 -11.65 13.46 -15.64
C THR A 167 -10.62 12.37 -15.34
N LYS A 168 -9.50 12.36 -16.06
CA LYS A 168 -8.42 11.38 -15.86
C LYS A 168 -7.80 11.46 -14.45
N GLU A 169 -7.86 12.64 -13.84
CA GLU A 169 -7.28 12.92 -12.53
C GLU A 169 -8.21 12.56 -11.36
N THR A 170 -9.55 12.60 -11.60
CA THR A 170 -10.56 12.41 -10.55
C THR A 170 -10.32 11.19 -9.67
N PRO A 171 -10.03 9.97 -10.20
CA PRO A 171 -9.81 8.80 -9.37
C PRO A 171 -8.65 8.95 -8.40
N PHE A 172 -7.56 9.60 -8.83
CA PHE A 172 -6.39 9.80 -7.99
C PHE A 172 -6.70 10.71 -6.80
N TYR A 173 -7.43 11.80 -7.03
CA TYR A 173 -7.84 12.71 -5.97
C TYR A 173 -8.85 12.06 -5.01
N VAL A 174 -9.82 11.31 -5.53
CA VAL A 174 -10.83 10.62 -4.72
C VAL A 174 -10.19 9.55 -3.84
N PHE A 175 -9.29 8.71 -4.40
CA PHE A 175 -8.62 7.66 -3.62
C PHE A 175 -7.60 8.24 -2.65
N SER A 176 -6.93 9.35 -3.00
CA SER A 176 -6.08 10.11 -2.08
C SER A 176 -6.91 10.66 -0.91
N PHE A 177 -8.07 11.24 -1.19
CA PHE A 177 -9.00 11.73 -0.17
C PHE A 177 -9.49 10.61 0.75
N PHE A 178 -9.85 9.45 0.21
CA PHE A 178 -10.25 8.29 1.03
C PHE A 178 -9.12 7.83 1.96
N ALA A 179 -7.87 7.88 1.51
CA ALA A 179 -6.72 7.56 2.34
C ALA A 179 -6.55 8.56 3.49
N LEU A 180 -6.77 9.86 3.24
CA LEU A 180 -6.75 10.90 4.28
C LEU A 180 -7.89 10.70 5.29
N VAL A 181 -9.10 10.40 4.81
CA VAL A 181 -10.27 10.09 5.67
C VAL A 181 -9.99 8.85 6.53
N ALA A 182 -9.40 7.80 5.94
CA ALA A 182 -9.00 6.62 6.68
C ALA A 182 -7.94 6.94 7.76
N ALA A 183 -6.93 7.74 7.43
CA ALA A 183 -5.90 8.18 8.35
C ALA A 183 -6.49 8.97 9.54
N LEU A 184 -7.40 9.90 9.27
CA LEU A 184 -8.12 10.67 10.28
C LEU A 184 -9.03 9.77 11.13
N GLY A 185 -9.72 8.81 10.51
CA GLY A 185 -10.56 7.84 11.20
C GLY A 185 -9.75 6.95 12.15
N ILE A 186 -8.58 6.48 11.71
CA ILE A 186 -7.62 5.73 12.54
C ILE A 186 -7.12 6.61 13.68
N TYR A 187 -6.74 7.86 13.39
CA TYR A 187 -6.26 8.78 14.41
C TYR A 187 -7.27 9.01 15.54
N LYS A 188 -8.56 9.19 15.20
CA LYS A 188 -9.61 9.48 16.19
C LYS A 188 -10.11 8.25 16.95
N ASN A 189 -10.15 7.08 16.32
CA ASN A 189 -10.86 5.91 16.84
C ASN A 189 -9.96 4.75 17.26
N LEU A 190 -8.67 4.79 16.90
CA LEU A 190 -7.72 3.76 17.28
C LEU A 190 -6.91 4.23 18.49
N GLU A 191 -6.95 3.46 19.56
CA GLU A 191 -6.12 3.74 20.72
C GLU A 191 -4.64 3.51 20.40
N PRO A 192 -3.72 4.33 20.94
CA PRO A 192 -2.30 4.02 20.82
C PRO A 192 -2.03 2.65 21.43
N SER A 193 -1.54 1.70 20.65
CA SER A 193 -1.11 0.42 21.22
C SER A 193 0.26 0.65 21.87
N ASN A 194 0.27 0.81 23.17
CA ASN A 194 1.49 0.73 23.95
C ASN A 194 1.79 -0.76 24.14
N MET A 195 2.71 -1.31 23.34
CA MET A 195 3.29 -2.60 23.69
C MET A 195 3.87 -2.48 25.11
N THR A 196 3.31 -3.24 26.05
CA THR A 196 3.83 -3.33 27.41
C THR A 196 5.30 -3.72 27.32
N ALA A 197 6.15 -3.07 28.11
CA ALA A 197 7.61 -3.29 28.10
C ALA A 197 8.01 -4.77 28.31
N GLU A 198 7.13 -5.58 28.89
CA GLU A 198 7.27 -7.03 29.04
C GLU A 198 7.23 -7.80 27.72
N ILE A 199 6.41 -7.39 26.74
CA ILE A 199 6.33 -8.07 25.44
C ILE A 199 7.58 -7.76 24.62
N LYS A 200 8.15 -6.54 24.76
CA LYS A 200 9.43 -6.16 24.12
C LYS A 200 10.61 -7.07 24.53
N LYS A 201 10.62 -7.58 25.75
CA LYS A 201 11.71 -8.45 26.27
C LYS A 201 11.68 -9.87 25.72
N ASN A 202 10.52 -10.39 25.31
CA ASN A 202 10.33 -11.79 24.94
C ASN A 202 10.24 -12.07 23.44
N VAL A 203 10.35 -11.06 22.58
CA VAL A 203 10.38 -11.29 21.13
C VAL A 203 11.75 -11.84 20.74
N LYS A 204 11.86 -13.16 20.60
CA LYS A 204 13.01 -13.80 19.95
C LYS A 204 13.18 -13.17 18.57
N LYS A 205 14.30 -12.47 18.35
CA LYS A 205 14.66 -11.98 17.01
C LYS A 205 14.86 -13.20 16.10
N ILE A 206 13.89 -13.48 15.25
CA ILE A 206 14.05 -14.52 14.24
C ILE A 206 15.00 -13.96 13.18
N SER A 207 16.15 -14.62 13.02
CA SER A 207 17.14 -14.25 12.00
C SER A 207 16.62 -14.66 10.62
N TRP A 208 16.86 -13.85 9.61
CA TRP A 208 16.58 -14.17 8.20
C TRP A 208 17.26 -15.47 7.71
N HIS A 209 18.31 -15.89 8.39
CA HIS A 209 19.03 -17.13 8.12
C HIS A 209 18.46 -18.34 8.86
N SER A 210 17.32 -18.19 9.56
CA SER A 210 16.66 -19.33 10.21
C SER A 210 16.10 -20.29 9.17
N PRO A 211 16.49 -21.59 9.19
CA PRO A 211 15.98 -22.58 8.26
C PRO A 211 14.44 -22.69 8.25
N SER A 212 13.82 -22.32 9.36
CA SER A 212 12.37 -22.33 9.55
C SER A 212 11.61 -21.32 8.69
N ILE A 213 12.29 -20.28 8.14
CA ILE A 213 11.65 -19.22 7.33
C ILE A 213 11.68 -19.56 5.85
N TRP A 214 12.66 -20.31 5.38
CA TRP A 214 12.88 -20.60 3.97
C TRP A 214 11.67 -21.25 3.26
N PRO A 215 10.96 -22.23 3.84
CA PRO A 215 9.76 -22.79 3.20
C PRO A 215 8.67 -21.75 2.96
N PHE A 216 8.49 -20.79 3.90
CA PHE A 216 7.50 -19.72 3.75
C PHE A 216 7.91 -18.70 2.69
N LEU A 217 9.21 -18.36 2.61
CA LEU A 217 9.73 -17.47 1.59
C LEU A 217 9.64 -18.08 0.19
N LEU A 218 9.96 -19.37 0.05
CA LEU A 218 9.80 -20.12 -1.20
C LEU A 218 8.34 -20.18 -1.63
N PHE A 219 7.43 -20.51 -0.71
CA PHE A 219 6.00 -20.54 -1.00
C PHE A 219 5.49 -19.17 -1.44
N ALA A 220 5.87 -18.09 -0.73
CA ALA A 220 5.49 -16.72 -1.09
C ALA A 220 6.05 -16.31 -2.47
N ALA A 221 7.29 -16.68 -2.78
CA ALA A 221 7.91 -16.43 -4.09
C ALA A 221 7.18 -17.18 -5.22
N ILE A 222 6.86 -18.44 -5.03
CA ILE A 222 6.13 -19.25 -6.01
C ILE A 222 4.73 -18.66 -6.26
N MET A 223 4.00 -18.32 -5.20
CA MET A 223 2.67 -17.70 -5.30
C MET A 223 2.72 -16.34 -6.02
N SER A 224 3.74 -15.53 -5.75
CA SER A 224 3.94 -14.24 -6.43
C SER A 224 4.26 -14.42 -7.92
N LEU A 225 5.06 -15.41 -8.28
CA LEU A 225 5.36 -15.73 -9.68
C LEU A 225 4.12 -16.25 -10.42
N CYS A 226 3.33 -17.14 -9.80
CA CYS A 226 2.07 -17.62 -10.37
C CYS A 226 1.08 -16.46 -10.59
N GLN A 227 0.98 -15.56 -9.64
CA GLN A 227 0.11 -14.36 -9.77
C GLN A 227 0.59 -13.43 -10.88
N ALA A 228 1.89 -13.21 -11.02
CA ALA A 228 2.46 -12.41 -12.09
C ALA A 228 2.22 -13.03 -13.47
N SER A 229 2.34 -14.34 -13.61
CA SER A 229 2.09 -15.03 -14.89
C SER A 229 0.63 -14.99 -15.32
N LEU A 230 -0.32 -15.06 -14.36
CA LEU A 230 -1.76 -14.95 -14.65
C LEU A 230 -2.19 -13.55 -15.08
N LEU A 231 -1.43 -12.51 -14.70
CA LEU A 231 -1.73 -11.13 -15.10
C LEU A 231 -1.14 -10.77 -16.48
N GLN A 232 -0.29 -11.63 -17.05
CA GLN A 232 0.34 -11.42 -18.36
C GLN A 232 -0.31 -12.26 -19.48
N SER A 233 -1.16 -13.21 -19.13
CA SER A 233 -1.96 -14.02 -20.06
C SER A 233 -3.31 -13.35 -20.34
#